data_ea2853177503fa1526b181d8ec083b30
#
_entry.id   ea2853177503fa1526b181d8ec083b30
#
_cell.length_a   1.000
_cell.length_b   1.000
_cell.length_c   1.000
_cell.angle_alpha   90.00
_cell.angle_beta   90.00
_cell.angle_gamma   90.00
#
_symmetry.space_group_name_H-M   'P 1'
#
loop_
_entity.id
_entity.type
_entity.pdbx_description
1 polymer ?
#
loop_
_entity_poly.entity_id
_entity_poly.type
_entity_poly.pdbx_seq_one_letter_code
_entity_poly.pdbx_strand_id
1 'polypeptide(L)'
;MIAKPPRSASPKVAKSIVKKSSLKKMPPRPDAKVQSSRDENGTSLSRMLGTLRLFSREKPVLSAEQIGEGAGVPTSTAYRYVKELTKAGLLVRWKGGFALGPRIMELDLQIRECDPAIIAAAGPMRELSLQSGLDVMLTKIYDRSIVTVHIESTGPGRVLNFGRGKPLPMFRGSSSKAIIAFLPAARLRRLHEEGRAAGDPDALAHDWDEFYESMQAIRKSGYCLSKGELNTGIEGMSAPIFGGDRAVIGSLTLLGDAHRMSLLREEVLIQFLQDAAASVSQALS
;
A
#
# COMPACT_ATOMS: atom_id res chain seq x y z
N MET A 1 25.79 -25.03 -70.27
CA MET A 1 24.54 -24.16 -70.36
C MET A 1 23.73 -24.47 -69.14
N ILE A 2 23.81 -23.61 -68.15
CA ILE A 2 23.05 -23.75 -66.91
C ILE A 2 22.08 -22.61 -66.86
N ALA A 3 20.76 -22.93 -66.85
CA ALA A 3 19.66 -21.98 -66.85
C ALA A 3 19.48 -21.30 -65.49
N LYS A 4 19.29 -19.97 -65.50
CA LYS A 4 18.95 -19.14 -64.34
C LYS A 4 17.49 -19.34 -63.95
N PRO A 5 17.15 -19.41 -62.64
CA PRO A 5 15.78 -19.44 -62.17
C PRO A 5 15.16 -18.01 -62.17
N PRO A 6 13.84 -17.88 -62.24
CA PRO A 6 13.14 -16.60 -62.35
C PRO A 6 13.02 -15.88 -61.01
N ARG A 7 13.06 -14.53 -61.04
CA ARG A 7 12.88 -13.61 -59.91
C ARG A 7 11.44 -13.66 -59.41
N SER A 8 11.26 -13.92 -58.11
CA SER A 8 10.01 -13.81 -57.40
C SER A 8 9.66 -12.33 -57.09
N ALA A 9 8.42 -11.94 -57.44
CA ALA A 9 7.87 -10.64 -57.18
C ALA A 9 7.52 -10.47 -55.67
N SER A 10 7.91 -9.32 -55.08
CA SER A 10 7.54 -8.92 -53.73
C SER A 10 6.12 -8.48 -53.65
N PRO A 11 5.32 -8.84 -52.64
CA PRO A 11 4.00 -8.29 -52.41
C PRO A 11 4.09 -6.90 -51.79
N LYS A 12 3.33 -5.95 -52.36
CA LYS A 12 3.12 -4.60 -51.87
C LYS A 12 2.43 -4.65 -50.50
N VAL A 13 3.11 -4.15 -49.45
CA VAL A 13 2.54 -3.94 -48.11
C VAL A 13 1.58 -2.74 -48.19
N ALA A 14 0.31 -3.01 -47.96
CA ALA A 14 -0.73 -1.98 -47.83
C ALA A 14 -0.50 -1.23 -46.51
N LYS A 15 -0.23 0.08 -46.57
CA LYS A 15 -0.18 0.99 -45.43
C LYS A 15 -1.59 1.18 -44.84
N SER A 16 -1.90 0.47 -43.77
CA SER A 16 -3.07 0.72 -42.96
C SER A 16 -2.86 2.00 -42.14
N ILE A 17 -3.75 2.96 -42.35
CA ILE A 17 -3.79 4.23 -41.64
C ILE A 17 -4.34 3.97 -40.23
N VAL A 18 -3.46 3.87 -39.25
CA VAL A 18 -3.84 3.86 -37.82
C VAL A 18 -4.17 5.29 -37.42
N LYS A 19 -5.47 5.60 -37.27
CA LYS A 19 -5.94 6.83 -36.63
C LYS A 19 -5.41 6.88 -35.20
N LYS A 20 -4.50 7.82 -34.89
CA LYS A 20 -4.09 8.19 -33.55
C LYS A 20 -5.31 8.73 -32.80
N SER A 21 -5.93 7.91 -31.95
CA SER A 21 -6.86 8.39 -30.94
C SER A 21 -6.04 9.15 -29.89
N SER A 22 -6.34 10.43 -29.74
CA SER A 22 -5.76 11.31 -28.72
C SER A 22 -6.22 10.85 -27.33
N LEU A 23 -5.41 10.02 -26.68
CA LEU A 23 -5.52 9.78 -25.25
C LEU A 23 -5.17 11.09 -24.54
N LYS A 24 -6.18 11.84 -24.11
CA LYS A 24 -6.02 12.93 -23.16
C LYS A 24 -5.33 12.37 -21.92
N LYS A 25 -4.05 12.77 -21.70
CA LYS A 25 -3.35 12.56 -20.45
C LYS A 25 -4.20 13.20 -19.34
N MET A 26 -4.87 12.40 -18.53
CA MET A 26 -5.38 12.86 -17.25
C MET A 26 -4.17 13.29 -16.38
N PRO A 27 -4.23 14.48 -15.75
CA PRO A 27 -3.18 14.88 -14.83
C PRO A 27 -3.09 13.85 -13.68
N PRO A 28 -1.88 13.58 -13.15
CA PRO A 28 -1.74 12.77 -11.95
C PRO A 28 -2.60 13.42 -10.85
N ARG A 29 -3.54 12.68 -10.29
CA ARG A 29 -4.29 13.15 -9.11
C ARG A 29 -3.28 13.44 -8.00
N PRO A 30 -3.41 14.57 -7.31
CA PRO A 30 -2.53 14.87 -6.19
C PRO A 30 -2.60 13.72 -5.20
N ASP A 31 -1.43 13.21 -4.82
CA ASP A 31 -1.28 12.23 -3.75
C ASP A 31 -2.16 12.67 -2.58
N ALA A 32 -2.94 11.73 -2.04
CA ALA A 32 -3.80 11.98 -0.91
C ALA A 32 -2.96 12.70 0.15
N LYS A 33 -3.19 14.00 0.30
CA LYS A 33 -2.65 14.75 1.43
C LYS A 33 -3.16 13.98 2.64
N VAL A 34 -2.26 13.26 3.30
CA VAL A 34 -2.48 12.81 4.66
C VAL A 34 -2.78 14.09 5.41
N GLN A 35 -4.07 14.39 5.55
CA GLN A 35 -4.51 15.49 6.36
C GLN A 35 -3.99 15.19 7.76
N SER A 36 -2.96 15.92 8.16
CA SER A 36 -2.60 16.01 9.55
C SER A 36 -3.87 16.51 10.24
N SER A 37 -4.64 15.59 10.86
CA SER A 37 -5.56 15.97 11.90
C SER A 37 -4.69 16.80 12.85
N ARG A 38 -4.93 18.11 12.87
CA ARG A 38 -4.40 18.97 13.92
C ARG A 38 -5.00 18.41 15.19
N ASP A 39 -4.23 17.59 15.89
CA ASP A 39 -4.49 17.28 17.29
C ASP A 39 -4.26 18.58 18.06
N GLU A 40 -5.28 19.46 18.06
CA GLU A 40 -5.27 20.73 18.78
C GLU A 40 -5.05 20.51 20.29
N ASN A 41 -5.21 19.27 20.78
CA ASN A 41 -4.97 18.84 22.15
C ASN A 41 -3.71 17.99 22.34
N GLY A 42 -2.84 17.86 21.35
CA GLY A 42 -1.62 17.06 21.47
C GLY A 42 -0.62 17.64 22.49
N THR A 43 -0.06 16.77 23.34
CA THR A 43 1.04 17.17 24.25
C THR A 43 2.25 17.66 23.44
N SER A 44 3.15 18.42 24.08
CA SER A 44 4.43 18.81 23.46
C SER A 44 5.21 17.61 22.91
N LEU A 45 5.13 16.47 23.61
CA LEU A 45 5.76 15.22 23.20
C LEU A 45 5.12 14.64 21.91
N SER A 46 3.80 14.57 21.86
CA SER A 46 3.06 14.12 20.67
C SER A 46 3.38 14.98 19.46
N ARG A 47 3.45 16.30 19.62
CA ARG A 47 3.83 17.24 18.55
C ARG A 47 5.27 17.04 18.11
N MET A 48 6.20 16.83 19.04
CA MET A 48 7.60 16.53 18.72
C MET A 48 7.73 15.25 17.88
N LEU A 49 7.11 14.15 18.31
CA LEU A 49 7.12 12.90 17.55
C LEU A 49 6.39 13.02 16.21
N GLY A 50 5.33 13.83 16.16
CA GLY A 50 4.60 14.12 14.93
C GLY A 50 5.45 14.79 13.83
N THR A 51 6.55 15.49 14.20
CA THR A 51 7.46 16.11 13.23
C THR A 51 8.15 15.09 12.32
N LEU A 52 8.30 13.83 12.75
CA LEU A 52 8.87 12.76 11.92
C LEU A 52 8.03 12.49 10.67
N ARG A 53 6.73 12.78 10.69
CA ARG A 53 5.83 12.64 9.52
C ARG A 53 6.05 13.71 8.45
N LEU A 54 6.79 14.77 8.74
CA LEU A 54 7.09 15.85 7.78
C LEU A 54 8.12 15.41 6.72
N PHE A 55 8.90 14.39 7.04
CA PHE A 55 9.91 13.84 6.13
C PHE A 55 9.23 12.96 5.09
N SER A 56 9.53 13.18 3.83
CA SER A 56 9.01 12.42 2.70
C SER A 56 10.09 12.23 1.64
N ARG A 57 9.77 11.48 0.58
CA ARG A 57 10.66 11.32 -0.57
C ARG A 57 10.96 12.67 -1.24
N GLU A 58 9.98 13.56 -1.29
CA GLU A 58 10.08 14.90 -1.87
C GLU A 58 10.78 15.88 -0.93
N LYS A 59 10.71 15.63 0.37
CA LYS A 59 11.29 16.43 1.45
C LYS A 59 12.13 15.56 2.39
N PRO A 60 13.24 14.99 1.92
CA PRO A 60 14.06 14.07 2.73
C PRO A 60 14.92 14.82 3.77
N VAL A 61 15.16 16.12 3.57
CA VAL A 61 15.91 17.00 4.48
C VAL A 61 15.10 18.25 4.75
N LEU A 62 14.96 18.61 6.02
CA LEU A 62 14.20 19.79 6.47
C LEU A 62 15.07 20.64 7.40
N SER A 63 14.94 21.96 7.30
CA SER A 63 15.52 22.89 8.30
C SER A 63 14.65 22.90 9.58
N ALA A 64 15.21 23.43 10.67
CA ALA A 64 14.42 23.57 11.91
C ALA A 64 13.23 24.52 11.74
N GLU A 65 13.37 25.54 10.88
CA GLU A 65 12.29 26.47 10.54
C GLU A 65 11.15 25.74 9.81
N GLN A 66 11.48 24.92 8.79
CA GLN A 66 10.49 24.12 8.05
C GLN A 66 9.79 23.09 8.95
N ILE A 67 10.52 22.50 9.90
CA ILE A 67 9.94 21.60 10.91
C ILE A 67 8.99 22.38 11.83
N GLY A 68 9.37 23.60 12.24
CA GLY A 68 8.54 24.46 13.06
C GLY A 68 7.23 24.85 12.37
N GLU A 69 7.34 25.26 11.10
CA GLU A 69 6.18 25.60 10.26
C GLU A 69 5.25 24.39 10.07
N GLY A 70 5.82 23.25 9.69
CA GLY A 70 5.03 22.02 9.47
C GLY A 70 4.37 21.47 10.74
N ALA A 71 4.97 21.69 11.92
CA ALA A 71 4.45 21.27 13.21
C ALA A 71 3.55 22.34 13.87
N GLY A 72 3.44 23.54 13.30
CA GLY A 72 2.69 24.66 13.87
C GLY A 72 3.25 25.13 15.22
N VAL A 73 4.60 25.15 15.36
CA VAL A 73 5.28 25.58 16.58
C VAL A 73 6.32 26.68 16.30
N PRO A 74 6.63 27.55 17.28
CA PRO A 74 7.71 28.53 17.14
C PRO A 74 9.05 27.87 16.82
N THR A 75 9.88 28.55 16.05
CA THR A 75 11.22 28.07 15.65
C THR A 75 12.10 27.67 16.83
N SER A 76 12.05 28.38 17.95
CA SER A 76 12.76 28.02 19.19
C SER A 76 12.31 26.65 19.76
N THR A 77 11.02 26.34 19.65
CA THR A 77 10.47 25.04 20.03
C THR A 77 10.89 23.96 19.04
N ALA A 78 10.92 24.25 17.73
CA ALA A 78 11.40 23.32 16.72
C ALA A 78 12.87 22.96 16.94
N TYR A 79 13.75 23.91 17.25
CA TYR A 79 15.14 23.62 17.61
C TYR A 79 15.27 22.69 18.82
N ARG A 80 14.42 22.87 19.83
CA ARG A 80 14.38 21.95 20.99
C ARG A 80 13.94 20.55 20.58
N TYR A 81 12.90 20.43 19.74
CA TYR A 81 12.45 19.13 19.23
C TYR A 81 13.53 18.41 18.43
N VAL A 82 14.15 19.13 17.48
CA VAL A 82 15.23 18.58 16.68
C VAL A 82 16.41 18.13 17.52
N LYS A 83 16.80 18.91 18.56
CA LYS A 83 17.86 18.54 19.50
C LYS A 83 17.56 17.22 20.20
N GLU A 84 16.37 17.06 20.75
CA GLU A 84 15.99 15.82 21.46
C GLU A 84 15.86 14.63 20.49
N LEU A 85 15.26 14.82 19.31
CA LEU A 85 15.15 13.76 18.30
C LEU A 85 16.53 13.34 17.75
N THR A 86 17.46 14.29 17.60
CA THR A 86 18.84 13.99 17.20
C THR A 86 19.58 13.22 18.30
N LYS A 87 19.41 13.63 19.56
CA LYS A 87 19.97 12.91 20.72
C LYS A 87 19.45 11.46 20.81
N ALA A 88 18.17 11.25 20.45
CA ALA A 88 17.56 9.93 20.39
C ALA A 88 17.95 9.12 19.14
N GLY A 89 18.72 9.68 18.21
CA GLY A 89 19.11 9.05 16.93
C GLY A 89 17.97 8.97 15.90
N LEU A 90 16.81 9.58 16.19
CA LEU A 90 15.65 9.61 15.26
C LEU A 90 15.84 10.64 14.14
N LEU A 91 16.63 11.67 14.36
CA LEU A 91 17.11 12.60 13.34
C LEU A 91 18.64 12.62 13.29
N VAL A 92 19.18 13.02 12.17
CA VAL A 92 20.60 13.25 11.96
C VAL A 92 20.81 14.57 11.20
N ARG A 93 21.88 15.31 11.49
CA ARG A 93 22.22 16.52 10.75
C ARG A 93 22.75 16.14 9.36
N TRP A 94 22.20 16.75 8.32
CA TRP A 94 22.56 16.45 6.94
C TRP A 94 22.41 17.68 6.02
N LYS A 95 23.50 18.05 5.32
CA LYS A 95 23.50 19.13 4.29
C LYS A 95 22.75 20.42 4.72
N GLY A 96 23.04 20.92 5.91
CA GLY A 96 22.43 22.17 6.41
C GLY A 96 21.05 22.06 7.03
N GLY A 97 20.48 20.85 7.08
CA GLY A 97 19.20 20.54 7.72
C GLY A 97 19.28 19.28 8.55
N PHE A 98 18.15 18.59 8.64
CA PHE A 98 17.97 17.33 9.37
C PHE A 98 17.28 16.31 8.47
N ALA A 99 17.70 15.06 8.57
CA ALA A 99 17.10 13.89 7.91
C ALA A 99 16.72 12.86 8.96
N LEU A 100 15.92 11.83 8.56
CA LEU A 100 15.65 10.68 9.42
C LEU A 100 16.97 9.99 9.80
N GLY A 101 17.11 9.68 11.09
CA GLY A 101 18.33 9.12 11.68
C GLY A 101 18.39 7.60 11.67
N PRO A 102 19.56 7.01 12.00
CA PRO A 102 19.80 5.57 11.91
C PRO A 102 18.91 4.75 12.86
N ARG A 103 18.43 5.34 13.96
CA ARG A 103 17.51 4.64 14.87
C ARG A 103 16.24 4.14 14.21
N ILE A 104 15.77 4.84 13.15
CA ILE A 104 14.61 4.42 12.36
C ILE A 104 14.90 3.08 11.66
N MET A 105 16.09 2.90 11.09
CA MET A 105 16.50 1.64 10.43
C MET A 105 16.65 0.50 11.43
N GLU A 106 17.19 0.77 12.61
CA GLU A 106 17.30 -0.23 13.69
C GLU A 106 15.93 -0.72 14.14
N LEU A 107 14.97 0.20 14.32
CA LEU A 107 13.59 -0.13 14.69
C LEU A 107 12.87 -0.90 13.57
N ASP A 108 13.08 -0.53 12.28
CA ASP A 108 12.52 -1.28 11.15
C ASP A 108 13.07 -2.71 11.10
N LEU A 109 14.38 -2.90 11.35
CA LEU A 109 14.99 -4.23 11.44
C LEU A 109 14.36 -5.07 12.55
N GLN A 110 14.21 -4.51 13.76
CA GLN A 110 13.57 -5.19 14.88
C GLN A 110 12.12 -5.61 14.54
N ILE A 111 11.35 -4.75 13.85
CA ILE A 111 10.01 -5.12 13.40
C ILE A 111 10.06 -6.31 12.44
N ARG A 112 11.00 -6.34 11.48
CA ARG A 112 11.13 -7.44 10.51
C ARG A 112 11.48 -8.77 11.17
N GLU A 113 12.32 -8.73 12.19
CA GLU A 113 12.83 -9.92 12.87
C GLU A 113 11.90 -10.45 13.98
N CYS A 114 11.03 -9.58 14.53
CA CYS A 114 10.23 -9.91 15.70
C CYS A 114 8.71 -9.93 15.44
N ASP A 115 8.22 -9.39 14.32
CA ASP A 115 6.77 -9.37 14.06
C ASP A 115 6.28 -10.77 13.66
N PRO A 116 5.41 -11.42 14.48
CA PRO A 116 4.97 -12.80 14.24
C PRO A 116 4.30 -12.97 12.86
N ALA A 117 3.56 -11.95 12.40
CA ALA A 117 2.88 -12.02 11.12
C ALA A 117 3.86 -11.98 9.94
N ILE A 118 4.94 -11.20 10.04
CA ILE A 118 6.00 -11.17 9.01
C ILE A 118 6.72 -12.52 8.98
N ILE A 119 7.07 -13.07 10.16
CA ILE A 119 7.77 -14.35 10.30
C ILE A 119 6.90 -15.48 9.73
N ALA A 120 5.63 -15.56 10.14
CA ALA A 120 4.69 -16.59 9.69
C ALA A 120 4.41 -16.50 8.18
N ALA A 121 4.37 -15.29 7.62
CA ALA A 121 4.06 -15.06 6.22
C ALA A 121 5.24 -15.30 5.26
N ALA A 122 6.50 -15.28 5.72
CA ALA A 122 7.69 -15.30 4.85
C ALA A 122 7.73 -16.53 3.92
N GLY A 123 7.50 -17.73 4.45
CA GLY A 123 7.45 -18.97 3.67
C GLY A 123 6.28 -19.00 2.67
N PRO A 124 5.02 -18.88 3.15
CA PRO A 124 3.83 -18.86 2.29
C PRO A 124 3.87 -17.76 1.21
N MET A 125 4.36 -16.56 1.52
CA MET A 125 4.48 -15.48 0.53
C MET A 125 5.48 -15.81 -0.57
N ARG A 126 6.64 -16.35 -0.19
CA ARG A 126 7.67 -16.75 -1.15
C ARG A 126 7.17 -17.86 -2.09
N GLU A 127 6.51 -18.86 -1.52
CA GLU A 127 5.93 -19.96 -2.31
C GLU A 127 4.85 -19.44 -3.26
N LEU A 128 3.90 -18.64 -2.76
CA LEU A 128 2.84 -18.02 -3.54
C LEU A 128 3.40 -17.14 -4.68
N SER A 129 4.47 -16.38 -4.41
CA SER A 129 5.14 -15.55 -5.41
C SER A 129 5.81 -16.39 -6.50
N LEU A 130 6.46 -17.51 -6.14
CA LEU A 130 7.09 -18.42 -7.09
C LEU A 130 6.06 -19.16 -7.95
N GLN A 131 4.97 -19.64 -7.36
CA GLN A 131 3.91 -20.37 -8.07
C GLN A 131 3.12 -19.49 -9.03
N SER A 132 2.76 -18.27 -8.60
CA SER A 132 1.98 -17.33 -9.41
C SER A 132 2.83 -16.49 -10.35
N GLY A 133 4.11 -16.31 -10.03
CA GLY A 133 4.99 -15.35 -10.68
C GLY A 133 4.57 -13.90 -10.46
N LEU A 134 3.70 -13.61 -9.48
CA LEU A 134 3.20 -12.29 -9.11
C LEU A 134 3.90 -11.77 -7.86
N ASP A 135 3.81 -10.46 -7.63
CA ASP A 135 4.25 -9.87 -6.37
C ASP A 135 3.23 -10.21 -5.27
N VAL A 136 3.73 -10.51 -4.07
CA VAL A 136 2.89 -10.80 -2.89
C VAL A 136 3.14 -9.76 -1.82
N MET A 137 2.08 -9.15 -1.32
CA MET A 137 2.15 -8.10 -0.31
C MET A 137 1.44 -8.52 0.97
N LEU A 138 2.11 -8.34 2.11
CA LEU A 138 1.52 -8.45 3.44
C LEU A 138 1.17 -7.07 3.95
N THR A 139 -0.08 -6.90 4.33
CA THR A 139 -0.62 -5.66 4.87
C THR A 139 -1.18 -5.92 6.27
N LYS A 140 -0.97 -5.00 7.21
CA LYS A 140 -1.51 -5.09 8.58
C LYS A 140 -2.36 -3.88 8.92
N ILE A 141 -3.35 -4.08 9.79
CA ILE A 141 -4.14 -3.00 10.37
C ILE A 141 -3.64 -2.65 11.77
N TYR A 142 -3.37 -1.36 11.98
CA TYR A 142 -2.99 -0.76 13.25
C TYR A 142 -3.99 0.34 13.59
N ASP A 143 -4.93 0.05 14.48
CA ASP A 143 -6.03 0.95 14.86
C ASP A 143 -6.75 1.57 13.64
N ARG A 144 -6.31 2.74 13.18
CA ARG A 144 -6.87 3.50 12.06
C ARG A 144 -5.98 3.54 10.81
N SER A 145 -4.92 2.76 10.79
CA SER A 145 -3.97 2.75 9.69
C SER A 145 -3.80 1.34 9.14
N ILE A 146 -3.85 1.22 7.82
CA ILE A 146 -3.48 -0.01 7.12
C ILE A 146 -2.14 0.25 6.45
N VAL A 147 -1.15 -0.59 6.72
CA VAL A 147 0.23 -0.38 6.28
C VAL A 147 0.79 -1.64 5.64
N THR A 148 1.47 -1.49 4.51
CA THR A 148 2.26 -2.57 3.91
C THR A 148 3.47 -2.85 4.77
N VAL A 149 3.59 -4.08 5.29
CA VAL A 149 4.68 -4.47 6.21
C VAL A 149 5.73 -5.36 5.55
N HIS A 150 5.38 -6.09 4.50
CA HIS A 150 6.32 -6.90 3.72
C HIS A 150 5.86 -7.04 2.27
N ILE A 151 6.82 -7.19 1.34
CA ILE A 151 6.58 -7.48 -0.08
C ILE A 151 7.58 -8.53 -0.52
N GLU A 152 7.08 -9.58 -1.16
CA GLU A 152 7.85 -10.59 -1.87
C GLU A 152 7.67 -10.36 -3.37
N SER A 153 8.78 -10.30 -4.13
CA SER A 153 8.74 -10.02 -5.56
C SER A 153 9.66 -10.96 -6.34
N THR A 154 9.19 -11.47 -7.47
CA THR A 154 9.95 -12.36 -8.36
C THR A 154 10.75 -11.63 -9.44
N GLY A 155 10.62 -10.32 -9.55
CA GLY A 155 11.25 -9.53 -10.61
C GLY A 155 11.87 -8.23 -10.16
N PRO A 156 12.55 -7.48 -11.04
CA PRO A 156 13.03 -6.15 -10.74
C PRO A 156 11.86 -5.28 -10.30
N GLY A 157 11.98 -4.72 -9.08
CA GLY A 157 10.90 -4.06 -8.36
C GLY A 157 10.18 -3.01 -9.19
N ARG A 158 8.87 -3.17 -9.34
CA ARG A 158 7.99 -2.13 -9.86
C ARG A 158 7.95 -0.99 -8.87
N VAL A 159 7.94 0.24 -9.38
CA VAL A 159 7.68 1.41 -8.54
C VAL A 159 6.19 1.41 -8.21
N LEU A 160 5.81 0.72 -7.14
CA LEU A 160 4.45 0.74 -6.62
C LEU A 160 4.28 1.93 -5.66
N ASN A 161 3.12 2.58 -5.73
CA ASN A 161 2.78 3.65 -4.79
C ASN A 161 2.55 3.14 -3.35
N PHE A 162 2.55 1.82 -3.14
CA PHE A 162 2.27 1.14 -1.87
C PHE A 162 3.42 0.22 -1.44
N GLY A 163 4.63 0.74 -1.35
CA GLY A 163 5.79 0.02 -0.79
C GLY A 163 5.70 -0.17 0.73
N ARG A 164 6.61 -0.99 1.29
CA ARG A 164 6.74 -1.19 2.73
C ARG A 164 6.78 0.16 3.49
N GLY A 165 6.05 0.22 4.60
CA GLY A 165 5.93 1.42 5.44
C GLY A 165 4.95 2.46 4.91
N LYS A 166 4.37 2.27 3.71
CA LYS A 166 3.38 3.20 3.18
C LYS A 166 1.98 2.86 3.70
N PRO A 167 1.24 3.85 4.20
CA PRO A 167 -0.17 3.68 4.54
C PRO A 167 -0.99 3.49 3.25
N LEU A 168 -2.00 2.63 3.33
CA LEU A 168 -3.00 2.44 2.30
C LEU A 168 -4.28 3.21 2.62
N PRO A 169 -5.04 3.66 1.61
CA PRO A 169 -6.39 4.18 1.82
C PRO A 169 -7.26 3.13 2.52
N MET A 170 -8.08 3.56 3.48
CA MET A 170 -8.89 2.64 4.29
C MET A 170 -9.98 1.94 3.49
N PHE A 171 -10.62 2.64 2.56
CA PHE A 171 -11.82 2.18 1.85
C PHE A 171 -11.58 1.81 0.39
N ARG A 172 -10.32 1.81 -0.08
CA ARG A 172 -9.95 1.57 -1.46
C ARG A 172 -8.83 0.56 -1.59
N GLY A 173 -8.89 -0.27 -2.65
CA GLY A 173 -7.96 -1.35 -2.92
C GLY A 173 -8.32 -2.66 -2.22
N SER A 174 -7.98 -3.79 -2.85
CA SER A 174 -8.34 -5.11 -2.35
C SER A 174 -7.78 -5.41 -0.96
N SER A 175 -6.54 -4.98 -0.66
CA SER A 175 -5.88 -5.22 0.64
C SER A 175 -6.67 -4.63 1.80
N SER A 176 -7.05 -3.35 1.69
CA SER A 176 -7.80 -2.66 2.74
C SER A 176 -9.21 -3.22 2.88
N LYS A 177 -9.91 -3.43 1.76
CA LYS A 177 -11.27 -3.98 1.77
C LYS A 177 -11.31 -5.39 2.34
N ALA A 178 -10.33 -6.25 2.03
CA ALA A 178 -10.22 -7.59 2.60
C ALA A 178 -10.03 -7.58 4.12
N ILE A 179 -9.38 -6.55 4.67
CA ILE A 179 -9.23 -6.38 6.12
C ILE A 179 -10.52 -5.85 6.74
N ILE A 180 -11.02 -4.70 6.26
CA ILE A 180 -12.14 -4.02 6.92
C ILE A 180 -13.45 -4.80 6.83
N ALA A 181 -13.62 -5.63 5.79
CA ALA A 181 -14.78 -6.51 5.66
C ALA A 181 -14.93 -7.47 6.84
N PHE A 182 -13.86 -7.84 7.52
CA PHE A 182 -13.86 -8.77 8.65
C PHE A 182 -13.82 -8.09 10.03
N LEU A 183 -13.80 -6.76 10.07
CA LEU A 183 -13.91 -6.03 11.33
C LEU A 183 -15.32 -6.24 11.96
N PRO A 184 -15.44 -6.17 13.30
CA PRO A 184 -16.74 -6.10 13.95
C PRO A 184 -17.58 -4.95 13.37
N ALA A 185 -18.88 -5.20 13.16
CA ALA A 185 -19.78 -4.25 12.48
C ALA A 185 -19.77 -2.85 13.12
N ALA A 186 -19.73 -2.77 14.46
CA ALA A 186 -19.65 -1.51 15.17
C ALA A 186 -18.35 -0.74 14.88
N ARG A 187 -17.20 -1.44 14.77
CA ARG A 187 -15.91 -0.82 14.40
C ARG A 187 -15.91 -0.36 12.94
N LEU A 188 -16.44 -1.19 12.05
CA LEU A 188 -16.55 -0.87 10.63
C LEU A 188 -17.41 0.37 10.41
N ARG A 189 -18.58 0.45 11.08
CA ARG A 189 -19.48 1.60 11.02
C ARG A 189 -18.80 2.87 11.51
N ARG A 190 -18.13 2.80 12.66
CA ARG A 190 -17.39 3.95 13.21
C ARG A 190 -16.31 4.46 12.24
N LEU A 191 -15.54 3.55 11.63
CA LEU A 191 -14.51 3.92 10.64
C LEU A 191 -15.13 4.61 9.42
N HIS A 192 -16.25 4.10 8.92
CA HIS A 192 -16.97 4.70 7.79
C HIS A 192 -17.50 6.08 8.11
N GLU A 193 -18.14 6.26 9.27
CA GLU A 193 -18.64 7.56 9.75
C GLU A 193 -17.52 8.58 9.94
N GLU A 194 -16.39 8.17 10.53
CA GLU A 194 -15.19 8.99 10.69
C GLU A 194 -14.56 9.37 9.34
N GLY A 195 -14.50 8.44 8.39
CA GLY A 195 -14.02 8.70 7.03
C GLY A 195 -14.90 9.72 6.33
N ARG A 196 -16.23 9.58 6.41
CA ARG A 196 -17.18 10.57 5.87
C ARG A 196 -17.03 11.95 6.51
N ALA A 197 -16.92 12.01 7.83
CA ALA A 197 -16.71 13.25 8.57
C ALA A 197 -15.37 13.92 8.21
N ALA A 198 -14.33 13.14 7.89
CA ALA A 198 -13.05 13.64 7.41
C ALA A 198 -13.04 14.03 5.92
N GLY A 199 -14.14 13.83 5.20
CA GLY A 199 -14.24 14.12 3.77
C GLY A 199 -13.48 13.14 2.89
N ASP A 200 -13.26 11.89 3.36
CA ASP A 200 -12.64 10.84 2.54
C ASP A 200 -13.54 10.53 1.33
N PRO A 201 -13.07 10.72 0.09
CA PRO A 201 -13.89 10.54 -1.09
C PRO A 201 -14.35 9.09 -1.28
N ASP A 202 -13.59 8.12 -0.81
CA ASP A 202 -13.95 6.71 -0.91
C ASP A 202 -15.01 6.33 0.15
N ALA A 203 -15.00 6.96 1.32
CA ALA A 203 -16.07 6.83 2.32
C ALA A 203 -17.34 7.58 1.94
N LEU A 204 -17.21 8.67 1.17
CA LEU A 204 -18.34 9.46 0.66
C LEU A 204 -19.02 8.83 -0.55
N ALA A 205 -18.34 7.94 -1.28
CA ALA A 205 -18.81 7.35 -2.52
C ALA A 205 -20.07 6.48 -2.34
N HIS A 206 -20.27 5.93 -1.14
CA HIS A 206 -21.38 5.03 -0.82
C HIS A 206 -22.04 5.44 0.50
N ASP A 207 -23.35 5.21 0.60
CA ASP A 207 -24.00 5.23 1.90
C ASP A 207 -23.62 3.99 2.74
N TRP A 208 -24.09 3.94 3.99
CA TRP A 208 -23.74 2.86 4.90
C TRP A 208 -24.25 1.50 4.41
N ASP A 209 -25.45 1.44 3.89
CA ASP A 209 -26.10 0.16 3.55
C ASP A 209 -25.42 -0.45 2.32
N GLU A 210 -25.18 0.33 1.27
CA GLU A 210 -24.42 -0.08 0.08
C GLU A 210 -22.99 -0.51 0.45
N PHE A 211 -22.32 0.28 1.28
CA PHE A 211 -20.97 -0.04 1.76
C PHE A 211 -20.96 -1.34 2.55
N TYR A 212 -21.90 -1.51 3.50
CA TYR A 212 -21.99 -2.70 4.34
C TYR A 212 -22.31 -3.95 3.53
N GLU A 213 -23.22 -3.88 2.57
CA GLU A 213 -23.51 -4.98 1.64
C GLU A 213 -22.28 -5.41 0.86
N SER A 214 -21.49 -4.46 0.34
CA SER A 214 -20.24 -4.76 -0.36
C SER A 214 -19.22 -5.47 0.54
N MET A 215 -19.13 -5.08 1.82
CA MET A 215 -18.25 -5.75 2.81
C MET A 215 -18.76 -7.15 3.16
N GLN A 216 -20.08 -7.36 3.23
CA GLN A 216 -20.66 -8.70 3.44
C GLN A 216 -20.38 -9.62 2.25
N ALA A 217 -20.44 -9.12 1.02
CA ALA A 217 -20.07 -9.90 -0.16
C ALA A 217 -18.60 -10.38 -0.11
N ILE A 218 -17.66 -9.49 0.26
CA ILE A 218 -16.24 -9.84 0.46
C ILE A 218 -16.10 -10.88 1.59
N ARG A 219 -16.82 -10.71 2.70
CA ARG A 219 -16.80 -11.66 3.82
C ARG A 219 -17.29 -13.03 3.40
N LYS A 220 -18.33 -13.11 2.57
CA LYS A 220 -18.88 -14.37 2.06
C LYS A 220 -17.94 -15.07 1.08
N SER A 221 -17.26 -14.34 0.19
CA SER A 221 -16.30 -14.90 -0.76
C SER A 221 -14.96 -15.29 -0.11
N GLY A 222 -14.59 -14.62 0.99
CA GLY A 222 -13.31 -14.81 1.65
C GLY A 222 -12.12 -14.13 0.94
N TYR A 223 -12.38 -13.32 -0.10
CA TYR A 223 -11.38 -12.56 -0.82
C TYR A 223 -11.97 -11.28 -1.43
N CYS A 224 -11.09 -10.37 -1.86
CA CYS A 224 -11.45 -9.13 -2.53
C CYS A 224 -10.59 -8.93 -3.78
N LEU A 225 -11.21 -8.51 -4.87
CA LEU A 225 -10.54 -8.09 -6.11
C LEU A 225 -10.56 -6.57 -6.26
N SER A 226 -9.50 -6.03 -6.84
CA SER A 226 -9.39 -4.60 -7.17
C SER A 226 -8.71 -4.44 -8.52
N LYS A 227 -9.33 -3.68 -9.42
CA LYS A 227 -8.84 -3.45 -10.79
C LYS A 227 -8.53 -1.97 -10.97
N GLY A 228 -7.23 -1.61 -10.88
CA GLY A 228 -6.78 -0.24 -11.13
C GLY A 228 -7.17 0.80 -10.07
N GLU A 229 -7.70 0.39 -8.91
CA GLU A 229 -8.20 1.33 -7.90
C GLU A 229 -7.08 2.18 -7.29
N LEU A 230 -5.93 1.61 -6.96
CA LEU A 230 -4.79 2.33 -6.36
C LEU A 230 -3.80 2.82 -7.41
N ASN A 231 -3.53 2.00 -8.42
CA ASN A 231 -2.64 2.33 -9.54
C ASN A 231 -3.26 1.84 -10.83
N THR A 232 -3.43 2.74 -11.79
CA THR A 232 -3.95 2.39 -13.12
C THR A 232 -3.13 1.26 -13.75
N GLY A 233 -3.81 0.23 -14.23
CA GLY A 233 -3.19 -0.93 -14.86
C GLY A 233 -2.61 -1.98 -13.89
N ILE A 234 -2.75 -1.79 -12.59
CA ILE A 234 -2.41 -2.79 -11.58
C ILE A 234 -3.68 -3.39 -10.99
N GLU A 235 -3.75 -4.71 -10.98
CA GLU A 235 -4.81 -5.45 -10.32
C GLU A 235 -4.29 -6.11 -9.04
N GLY A 236 -5.16 -6.24 -8.06
CA GLY A 236 -4.86 -6.86 -6.78
C GLY A 236 -5.95 -7.83 -6.35
N MET A 237 -5.54 -8.96 -5.78
CA MET A 237 -6.42 -9.97 -5.20
C MET A 237 -5.96 -10.21 -3.76
N SER A 238 -6.85 -10.08 -2.79
CA SER A 238 -6.48 -10.10 -1.37
C SER A 238 -7.36 -11.02 -0.56
N ALA A 239 -6.76 -11.78 0.36
CA ALA A 239 -7.43 -12.60 1.37
C ALA A 239 -7.04 -12.13 2.78
N PRO A 240 -7.97 -12.18 3.76
CA PRO A 240 -7.71 -11.77 5.13
C PRO A 240 -6.78 -12.73 5.87
N ILE A 241 -6.03 -12.19 6.83
CA ILE A 241 -5.23 -12.94 7.80
C ILE A 241 -5.79 -12.69 9.19
N PHE A 242 -5.92 -13.76 9.97
CA PHE A 242 -6.47 -13.74 11.32
C PHE A 242 -5.40 -14.06 12.37
N GLY A 243 -5.52 -13.45 13.54
CA GLY A 243 -4.72 -13.80 14.71
C GLY A 243 -5.36 -14.90 15.57
N GLY A 244 -4.71 -15.25 16.67
CA GLY A 244 -5.14 -16.33 17.58
C GLY A 244 -6.52 -16.14 18.22
N ASP A 245 -6.99 -14.90 18.33
CA ASP A 245 -8.34 -14.55 18.78
C ASP A 245 -9.40 -14.54 17.65
N ARG A 246 -9.02 -15.00 16.46
CA ARG A 246 -9.80 -14.91 15.21
C ARG A 246 -10.13 -13.48 14.77
N ALA A 247 -9.49 -12.47 15.35
CA ALA A 247 -9.59 -11.11 14.84
C ALA A 247 -8.77 -10.98 13.55
N VAL A 248 -9.30 -10.20 12.58
CA VAL A 248 -8.52 -9.85 11.39
C VAL A 248 -7.37 -8.93 11.77
N ILE A 249 -6.16 -9.30 11.40
CA ILE A 249 -4.93 -8.53 11.69
C ILE A 249 -4.29 -7.95 10.43
N GLY A 250 -4.67 -8.46 9.25
CA GLY A 250 -4.06 -8.06 7.99
C GLY A 250 -4.66 -8.75 6.79
N SER A 251 -3.95 -8.66 5.67
CA SER A 251 -4.27 -9.39 4.43
C SER A 251 -3.01 -9.79 3.68
N LEU A 252 -3.07 -10.93 2.97
CA LEU A 252 -2.16 -11.23 1.86
C LEU A 252 -2.78 -10.75 0.55
N THR A 253 -1.94 -10.22 -0.34
CA THR A 253 -2.38 -9.68 -1.62
C THR A 253 -1.46 -10.14 -2.72
N LEU A 254 -2.01 -10.78 -3.77
CA LEU A 254 -1.37 -10.95 -5.06
C LEU A 254 -1.50 -9.67 -5.87
N LEU A 255 -0.42 -9.22 -6.51
CA LEU A 255 -0.35 -7.99 -7.30
C LEU A 255 0.28 -8.26 -8.65
N GLY A 256 -0.35 -7.77 -9.69
CA GLY A 256 0.17 -7.85 -11.05
C GLY A 256 -0.33 -6.71 -11.94
N ASP A 257 0.31 -6.53 -13.11
CA ASP A 257 -0.34 -5.73 -14.14
C ASP A 257 -1.55 -6.49 -14.70
N ALA A 258 -2.55 -5.72 -15.17
CA ALA A 258 -3.81 -6.27 -15.65
C ALA A 258 -3.62 -7.30 -16.80
N HIS A 259 -2.63 -7.07 -17.68
CA HIS A 259 -2.33 -8.02 -18.76
C HIS A 259 -1.81 -9.35 -18.20
N ARG A 260 -0.86 -9.31 -17.25
CA ARG A 260 -0.32 -10.53 -16.64
C ARG A 260 -1.38 -11.29 -15.84
N MET A 261 -2.21 -10.57 -15.08
CA MET A 261 -3.32 -11.17 -14.34
C MET A 261 -4.32 -11.86 -15.27
N SER A 262 -4.65 -11.27 -16.43
CA SER A 262 -5.58 -11.85 -17.41
C SER A 262 -5.07 -13.13 -18.10
N LEU A 263 -3.78 -13.43 -18.05
CA LEU A 263 -3.18 -14.66 -18.58
C LEU A 263 -3.28 -15.84 -17.59
N LEU A 264 -3.64 -15.58 -16.35
CA LEU A 264 -3.70 -16.58 -15.29
C LEU A 264 -5.16 -16.93 -14.99
N ARG A 265 -5.40 -18.15 -14.52
CA ARG A 265 -6.72 -18.61 -14.12
C ARG A 265 -7.07 -18.00 -12.76
N GLU A 266 -8.09 -17.14 -12.74
CA GLU A 266 -8.50 -16.41 -11.55
C GLU A 266 -8.84 -17.35 -10.39
N GLU A 267 -9.58 -18.45 -10.66
CA GLU A 267 -9.99 -19.41 -9.63
C GLU A 267 -8.79 -20.09 -8.96
N VAL A 268 -7.72 -20.38 -9.75
CA VAL A 268 -6.50 -20.99 -9.23
C VAL A 268 -5.73 -20.00 -8.35
N LEU A 269 -5.66 -18.74 -8.77
CA LEU A 269 -5.01 -17.69 -7.98
C LEU A 269 -5.75 -17.44 -6.66
N ILE A 270 -7.10 -17.43 -6.68
CA ILE A 270 -7.92 -17.30 -5.48
C ILE A 270 -7.61 -18.44 -4.51
N GLN A 271 -7.60 -19.69 -4.97
CA GLN A 271 -7.32 -20.85 -4.13
C GLN A 271 -5.91 -20.76 -3.50
N PHE A 272 -4.88 -20.50 -4.30
CA PHE A 272 -3.51 -20.36 -3.80
C PHE A 272 -3.38 -19.23 -2.77
N LEU A 273 -4.03 -18.11 -3.00
CA LEU A 273 -4.03 -16.97 -2.09
C LEU A 273 -4.74 -17.30 -0.77
N GLN A 274 -5.92 -17.95 -0.84
CA GLN A 274 -6.68 -18.34 0.35
C GLN A 274 -5.94 -19.40 1.16
N ASP A 275 -5.32 -20.37 0.52
CA ASP A 275 -4.51 -21.41 1.18
C ASP A 275 -3.29 -20.79 1.88
N ALA A 276 -2.59 -19.87 1.21
CA ALA A 276 -1.47 -19.15 1.82
C ALA A 276 -1.93 -18.29 3.02
N ALA A 277 -3.04 -17.56 2.90
CA ALA A 277 -3.58 -16.73 3.99
C ALA A 277 -4.06 -17.60 5.17
N ALA A 278 -4.65 -18.76 4.90
CA ALA A 278 -5.04 -19.72 5.93
C ALA A 278 -3.83 -20.31 6.65
N SER A 279 -2.76 -20.67 5.92
CA SER A 279 -1.49 -21.14 6.51
C SER A 279 -0.86 -20.12 7.44
N VAL A 280 -0.82 -18.83 7.02
CA VAL A 280 -0.33 -17.74 7.88
C VAL A 280 -1.19 -17.58 9.12
N SER A 281 -2.52 -17.60 8.97
CA SER A 281 -3.46 -17.47 10.09
C SER A 281 -3.32 -18.63 11.09
N GLN A 282 -3.10 -19.85 10.60
CA GLN A 282 -2.87 -21.03 11.44
C GLN A 282 -1.56 -20.91 12.25
N ALA A 283 -0.50 -20.38 11.66
CA ALA A 283 0.77 -20.16 12.33
C ALA A 283 0.70 -19.05 13.40
N LEU A 284 -0.35 -18.24 13.41
CA LEU A 284 -0.60 -17.14 14.34
C LEU A 284 -1.66 -17.47 15.41
N SER A 285 -2.20 -18.70 15.40
CA SER A 285 -3.28 -19.18 16.29
C SER A 285 -2.75 -19.75 17.63
#